data_d35ebdbec4aed02ef68dac8a2a9e6478
#
_entry.id   d35ebdbec4aed02ef68dac8a2a9e6478
#
_cell.length_a   1.000
_cell.length_b   1.000
_cell.length_c   1.000
_cell.angle_alpha   90.00
_cell.angle_beta   90.00
_cell.angle_gamma   90.00
#
_symmetry.space_group_name_H-M   'P 1'
#
loop_
_entity.id
_entity.type
_entity.pdbx_description
1 polymer ?
#
loop_
_entity_poly.entity_id
_entity_poly.type
_entity_poly.pdbx_seq_one_letter_code
_entity_poly.pdbx_strand_id
1 'polypeptide(L)'
;PFAAAVAVFAVALGSGAAGALNMWYDADIDALMARTVTRPVPAGIIAPTDALSFGLIMSAMAVMLMALAATPLAAALLAFSIFFYAVVYTMWLKRSTAQNIVIGGAAGAFPPVIGWAAATGNAPADAWILFGLIFLWTPPHFWALSLWTQKEYARAGVPMLPVTKFFFNDPATTEIYTLVVAPFGLV
;
A
#
# COMPACT_ATOMS: atom_id res chain seq x y z
N PRO A 1 -18.27 -13.82 16.72
CA PRO A 1 -17.26 -12.88 17.22
C PRO A 1 -15.83 -13.39 17.01
N PHE A 2 -15.54 -14.67 17.35
CA PHE A 2 -14.18 -15.23 17.27
C PHE A 2 -13.64 -15.25 15.83
N ALA A 3 -14.38 -15.79 14.86
CA ALA A 3 -13.96 -15.81 13.45
C ALA A 3 -13.70 -14.41 12.89
N ALA A 4 -14.51 -13.42 13.26
CA ALA A 4 -14.27 -12.02 12.86
C ALA A 4 -12.97 -11.47 13.43
N ALA A 5 -12.65 -11.75 14.69
CA ALA A 5 -11.38 -11.33 15.30
C ALA A 5 -10.18 -11.97 14.59
N VAL A 6 -10.27 -13.26 14.26
CA VAL A 6 -9.22 -13.97 13.50
C VAL A 6 -9.09 -13.42 12.10
N ALA A 7 -10.19 -13.07 11.42
CA ALA A 7 -10.14 -12.44 10.09
C ALA A 7 -9.48 -11.07 10.13
N VAL A 8 -9.79 -10.22 11.12
CA VAL A 8 -9.11 -8.92 11.32
C VAL A 8 -7.62 -9.12 11.59
N PHE A 9 -7.28 -10.07 12.45
CA PHE A 9 -5.89 -10.41 12.73
C PHE A 9 -5.15 -10.91 11.48
N ALA A 10 -5.80 -11.74 10.65
CA ALA A 10 -5.23 -12.22 9.40
C ALA A 10 -4.94 -11.07 8.41
N VAL A 11 -5.85 -10.08 8.29
CA VAL A 11 -5.61 -8.88 7.48
C VAL A 11 -4.45 -8.07 8.03
N ALA A 12 -4.38 -7.85 9.35
CA ALA A 12 -3.28 -7.13 9.99
C ALA A 12 -1.94 -7.84 9.76
N LEU A 13 -1.92 -9.17 9.93
CA LEU A 13 -0.75 -10.01 9.67
C LEU A 13 -0.30 -9.93 8.21
N GLY A 14 -1.23 -10.03 7.26
CA GLY A 14 -0.96 -9.92 5.83
C GLY A 14 -0.42 -8.53 5.44
N SER A 15 -0.95 -7.47 6.06
CA SER A 15 -0.46 -6.10 5.85
C SER A 15 0.97 -5.93 6.38
N GLY A 16 1.26 -6.47 7.57
CA GLY A 16 2.61 -6.49 8.13
C GLY A 16 3.59 -7.28 7.28
N ALA A 17 3.17 -8.44 6.78
CA ALA A 17 3.94 -9.28 5.88
C ALA A 17 4.28 -8.56 4.56
N ALA A 18 3.29 -7.91 3.95
CA ALA A 18 3.48 -7.10 2.75
C ALA A 18 4.47 -5.93 3.01
N GLY A 19 4.38 -5.29 4.19
CA GLY A 19 5.33 -4.28 4.63
C GLY A 19 6.76 -4.80 4.78
N ALA A 20 6.96 -6.02 5.31
CA ALA A 20 8.26 -6.66 5.42
C ALA A 20 8.86 -6.98 4.04
N LEU A 21 8.04 -7.48 3.12
CA LEU A 21 8.46 -7.73 1.73
C LEU A 21 8.82 -6.42 1.00
N ASN A 22 8.07 -5.36 1.23
CA ASN A 22 8.41 -4.03 0.70
C ASN A 22 9.75 -3.54 1.25
N MET A 23 9.96 -3.64 2.57
CA MET A 23 11.20 -3.19 3.21
C MET A 23 12.42 -4.02 2.75
N TRP A 24 12.24 -5.31 2.50
CA TRP A 24 13.28 -6.14 1.91
C TRP A 24 13.67 -5.66 0.51
N TYR A 25 12.68 -5.43 -0.36
CA TYR A 25 12.94 -5.08 -1.76
C TYR A 25 13.43 -3.65 -1.94
N ASP A 26 12.90 -2.72 -1.15
CA ASP A 26 13.21 -1.29 -1.23
C ASP A 26 14.36 -0.84 -0.31
N ALA A 27 15.16 -1.74 0.23
CA ALA A 27 16.23 -1.41 1.17
C ALA A 27 17.21 -0.36 0.65
N ASP A 28 17.51 -0.37 -0.65
CA ASP A 28 18.34 0.60 -1.35
C ASP A 28 17.69 1.99 -1.42
N ILE A 29 16.42 2.07 -1.77
CA ILE A 29 15.64 3.32 -1.81
C ILE A 29 15.46 3.86 -0.39
N ASP A 30 15.09 2.99 0.55
CA ASP A 30 14.83 3.35 1.95
C ASP A 30 16.08 3.91 2.66
N ALA A 31 17.27 3.47 2.28
CA ALA A 31 18.53 4.00 2.80
C ALA A 31 18.83 5.45 2.35
N LEU A 32 18.21 5.93 1.27
CA LEU A 32 18.38 7.27 0.72
C LEU A 32 17.37 8.29 1.26
N MET A 33 16.33 7.84 1.96
CA MET A 33 15.22 8.68 2.41
C MET A 33 15.25 8.86 3.94
N ALA A 34 15.21 10.09 4.42
CA ALA A 34 15.27 10.41 5.86
C ALA A 34 14.17 9.72 6.68
N ARG A 35 12.98 9.54 6.08
CA ARG A 35 11.85 8.88 6.74
C ARG A 35 12.03 7.37 6.93
N THR A 36 12.84 6.72 6.10
CA THR A 36 12.92 5.25 6.03
C THR A 36 14.31 4.69 6.33
N VAL A 37 15.34 5.51 6.41
CA VAL A 37 16.73 5.09 6.71
C VAL A 37 16.87 4.36 8.05
N THR A 38 15.98 4.65 9.00
CA THR A 38 15.95 4.02 10.33
C THR A 38 15.16 2.70 10.37
N ARG A 39 14.58 2.28 9.25
CA ARG A 39 13.90 0.97 9.18
C ARG A 39 14.89 -0.17 9.42
N PRO A 40 14.44 -1.31 9.99
CA PRO A 40 15.33 -2.38 10.42
C PRO A 40 16.27 -2.92 9.34
N VAL A 41 15.83 -3.05 8.09
CA VAL A 41 16.67 -3.57 6.99
C VAL A 41 17.68 -2.51 6.50
N PRO A 42 17.27 -1.28 6.11
CA PRO A 42 18.21 -0.23 5.73
C PRO A 42 19.22 0.12 6.83
N ALA A 43 18.80 0.06 8.11
CA ALA A 43 19.67 0.30 9.25
C ALA A 43 20.62 -0.86 9.59
N GLY A 44 20.54 -1.99 8.87
CA GLY A 44 21.37 -3.16 9.12
C GLY A 44 21.05 -3.96 10.39
N ILE A 45 19.87 -3.69 11.01
CA ILE A 45 19.42 -4.38 12.24
C ILE A 45 18.92 -5.80 11.91
N ILE A 46 18.27 -5.97 10.74
CA ILE A 46 17.75 -7.24 10.24
C ILE A 46 18.36 -7.49 8.88
N ALA A 47 18.83 -8.71 8.65
CA ALA A 47 19.33 -9.11 7.34
C ALA A 47 18.20 -9.12 6.29
N PRO A 48 18.46 -8.70 5.02
CA PRO A 48 17.45 -8.72 3.98
C PRO A 48 16.82 -10.10 3.77
N THR A 49 17.60 -11.18 3.88
CA THR A 49 17.13 -12.56 3.79
C THR A 49 16.13 -12.93 4.88
N ASP A 50 16.33 -12.40 6.09
CA ASP A 50 15.42 -12.65 7.22
C ASP A 50 14.11 -11.90 7.04
N ALA A 51 14.16 -10.66 6.54
CA ALA A 51 12.97 -9.88 6.22
C ALA A 51 12.14 -10.54 5.10
N LEU A 52 12.82 -11.08 4.06
CA LEU A 52 12.16 -11.84 3.00
C LEU A 52 11.48 -13.10 3.55
N SER A 53 12.23 -13.92 4.30
CA SER A 53 11.73 -15.17 4.88
C SER A 53 10.54 -14.90 5.81
N PHE A 54 10.68 -13.91 6.68
CA PHE A 54 9.61 -13.46 7.57
C PHE A 54 8.36 -13.03 6.77
N GLY A 55 8.53 -12.17 5.76
CA GLY A 55 7.43 -11.69 4.94
C GLY A 55 6.69 -12.83 4.22
N LEU A 56 7.41 -13.80 3.66
CA LEU A 56 6.80 -14.95 2.98
C LEU A 56 6.05 -15.87 3.95
N ILE A 57 6.67 -16.22 5.09
CA ILE A 57 6.04 -17.09 6.09
C ILE A 57 4.78 -16.43 6.65
N MET A 58 4.86 -15.15 7.02
CA MET A 58 3.72 -14.44 7.58
C MET A 58 2.61 -14.22 6.55
N SER A 59 2.94 -14.05 5.26
CA SER A 59 1.95 -14.00 4.17
C SER A 59 1.19 -15.32 4.06
N ALA A 60 1.91 -16.45 4.04
CA ALA A 60 1.30 -17.77 4.00
C ALA A 60 0.42 -18.04 5.22
N MET A 61 0.88 -17.69 6.42
CA MET A 61 0.10 -17.81 7.66
C MET A 61 -1.15 -16.95 7.62
N ALA A 62 -1.08 -15.70 7.17
CA ALA A 62 -2.21 -14.79 7.07
C ALA A 62 -3.31 -15.36 6.15
N VAL A 63 -2.91 -15.85 4.97
CA VAL A 63 -3.84 -16.45 4.00
C VAL A 63 -4.44 -17.74 4.56
N MET A 64 -3.64 -18.59 5.19
CA MET A 64 -4.11 -19.83 5.82
C MET A 64 -5.11 -19.55 6.96
N LEU A 65 -4.78 -18.59 7.85
CA LEU A 65 -5.70 -18.19 8.92
C LEU A 65 -7.02 -17.66 8.37
N MET A 66 -6.98 -16.84 7.33
CA MET A 66 -8.18 -16.34 6.68
C MET A 66 -9.01 -17.45 6.05
N ALA A 67 -8.38 -18.43 5.40
CA ALA A 67 -9.06 -19.57 4.80
C ALA A 67 -9.74 -20.47 5.84
N LEU A 68 -9.10 -20.67 7.00
CA LEU A 68 -9.61 -21.51 8.07
C LEU A 68 -10.71 -20.83 8.91
N ALA A 69 -10.60 -19.52 9.12
CA ALA A 69 -11.48 -18.79 10.02
C ALA A 69 -12.67 -18.10 9.32
N ALA A 70 -12.56 -17.84 8.03
CA ALA A 70 -13.58 -17.11 7.28
C ALA A 70 -13.99 -17.86 6.01
N THR A 71 -13.61 -17.36 4.84
CA THR A 71 -14.06 -17.92 3.55
C THR A 71 -12.92 -18.05 2.56
N PRO A 72 -12.97 -18.99 1.61
CA PRO A 72 -11.98 -19.11 0.54
C PRO A 72 -11.85 -17.84 -0.31
N LEU A 73 -12.96 -17.13 -0.53
CA LEU A 73 -12.96 -15.88 -1.28
C LEU A 73 -12.16 -14.79 -0.55
N ALA A 74 -12.36 -14.64 0.77
CA ALA A 74 -11.60 -13.67 1.56
C ALA A 74 -10.11 -14.01 1.59
N ALA A 75 -9.75 -15.29 1.69
CA ALA A 75 -8.38 -15.76 1.64
C ALA A 75 -7.73 -15.47 0.28
N ALA A 76 -8.44 -15.72 -0.83
CA ALA A 76 -7.96 -15.41 -2.17
C ALA A 76 -7.77 -13.90 -2.39
N LEU A 77 -8.70 -13.06 -1.92
CA LEU A 77 -8.58 -11.61 -1.99
C LEU A 77 -7.42 -11.08 -1.13
N LEU A 78 -7.19 -11.65 0.05
CA LEU A 78 -6.04 -11.30 0.90
C LEU A 78 -4.72 -11.69 0.22
N ALA A 79 -4.63 -12.90 -0.31
CA ALA A 79 -3.46 -13.36 -1.06
C ALA A 79 -3.17 -12.45 -2.27
N PHE A 80 -4.22 -12.11 -3.03
CA PHE A 80 -4.10 -11.19 -4.15
C PHE A 80 -3.65 -9.79 -3.72
N SER A 81 -4.18 -9.26 -2.63
CA SER A 81 -3.79 -7.93 -2.11
C SER A 81 -2.31 -7.90 -1.70
N ILE A 82 -1.83 -8.94 -1.00
CA ILE A 82 -0.40 -9.09 -0.64
C ILE A 82 0.47 -9.16 -1.89
N PHE A 83 0.11 -10.02 -2.84
CA PHE A 83 0.81 -10.16 -4.12
C PHE A 83 0.84 -8.83 -4.89
N PHE A 84 -0.31 -8.17 -5.01
CA PHE A 84 -0.43 -6.91 -5.72
C PHE A 84 0.47 -5.83 -5.09
N TYR A 85 0.48 -5.72 -3.76
CA TYR A 85 1.34 -4.77 -3.08
C TYR A 85 2.83 -5.11 -3.20
N ALA A 86 3.22 -6.36 -2.93
CA ALA A 86 4.62 -6.75 -2.90
C ALA A 86 5.22 -6.83 -4.31
N VAL A 87 4.52 -7.44 -5.28
CA VAL A 87 5.05 -7.69 -6.61
C VAL A 87 4.67 -6.57 -7.57
N VAL A 88 3.37 -6.32 -7.76
CA VAL A 88 2.92 -5.37 -8.78
C VAL A 88 3.31 -3.95 -8.42
N TYR A 89 2.99 -3.50 -7.20
CA TYR A 89 3.31 -2.14 -6.78
C TYR A 89 4.80 -1.98 -6.45
N THR A 90 5.34 -2.76 -5.51
CA THR A 90 6.71 -2.53 -4.99
C THR A 90 7.77 -2.88 -6.03
N MET A 91 7.71 -4.07 -6.64
CA MET A 91 8.76 -4.52 -7.55
C MET A 91 8.65 -3.90 -8.95
N TRP A 92 7.42 -3.73 -9.48
CA TRP A 92 7.25 -3.27 -10.85
C TRP A 92 6.93 -1.78 -10.96
N LEU A 93 5.80 -1.33 -10.40
CA LEU A 93 5.28 0.01 -10.65
C LEU A 93 6.11 1.10 -9.99
N LYS A 94 6.54 0.90 -8.75
CA LYS A 94 7.18 1.94 -7.93
C LYS A 94 8.43 2.52 -8.59
N ARG A 95 9.17 1.70 -9.33
CA ARG A 95 10.44 2.08 -9.99
C ARG A 95 10.28 2.39 -11.48
N SER A 96 9.14 2.04 -12.10
CA SER A 96 8.99 2.09 -13.55
C SER A 96 8.04 3.18 -14.05
N THR A 97 7.10 3.64 -13.24
CA THR A 97 6.07 4.57 -13.71
C THR A 97 5.70 5.64 -12.68
N ALA A 98 5.43 6.85 -13.16
CA ALA A 98 4.88 7.93 -12.34
C ALA A 98 3.44 7.65 -11.85
N GLN A 99 2.74 6.71 -12.49
CA GLN A 99 1.39 6.27 -12.11
C GLN A 99 1.41 5.21 -10.98
N ASN A 100 2.58 4.96 -10.38
CA ASN A 100 2.75 3.91 -9.37
C ASN A 100 1.75 4.02 -8.20
N ILE A 101 1.48 5.23 -7.71
CA ILE A 101 0.52 5.48 -6.64
C ILE A 101 -0.93 5.30 -7.12
N VAL A 102 -1.25 5.72 -8.36
CA VAL A 102 -2.61 5.57 -8.90
C VAL A 102 -2.99 4.09 -8.95
N ILE A 103 -2.14 3.28 -9.57
CA ILE A 103 -2.40 1.85 -9.72
C ILE A 103 -2.16 1.12 -8.37
N GLY A 104 -1.06 1.44 -7.68
CA GLY A 104 -0.67 0.82 -6.41
C GLY A 104 -1.66 1.08 -5.27
N GLY A 105 -2.41 2.19 -5.33
CA GLY A 105 -3.48 2.51 -4.37
C GLY A 105 -4.57 1.44 -4.25
N ALA A 106 -4.72 0.60 -5.28
CA ALA A 106 -5.65 -0.52 -5.24
C ALA A 106 -5.33 -1.49 -4.08
N ALA A 107 -4.06 -1.71 -3.74
CA ALA A 107 -3.70 -2.60 -2.63
C ALA A 107 -4.33 -2.14 -1.30
N GLY A 108 -4.29 -0.84 -1.01
CA GLY A 108 -4.89 -0.25 0.19
C GLY A 108 -6.42 -0.18 0.17
N ALA A 109 -7.04 -0.37 -0.99
CA ALA A 109 -8.49 -0.35 -1.15
C ALA A 109 -9.15 -1.73 -0.99
N PHE A 110 -8.40 -2.84 -0.98
CA PHE A 110 -8.94 -4.19 -0.80
C PHE A 110 -9.53 -4.51 0.59
N PRO A 111 -9.06 -3.96 1.72
CA PRO A 111 -9.52 -4.37 3.05
C PRO A 111 -11.05 -4.39 3.23
N PRO A 112 -11.86 -3.41 2.77
CA PRO A 112 -13.32 -3.48 2.85
C PRO A 112 -13.90 -4.68 2.12
N VAL A 113 -13.38 -5.00 0.92
CA VAL A 113 -13.85 -6.13 0.12
C VAL A 113 -13.49 -7.45 0.80
N ILE A 114 -12.27 -7.55 1.35
CA ILE A 114 -11.83 -8.72 2.13
C ILE A 114 -12.71 -8.90 3.37
N GLY A 115 -12.98 -7.82 4.11
CA GLY A 115 -13.84 -7.87 5.30
C GLY A 115 -15.26 -8.31 4.96
N TRP A 116 -15.83 -7.80 3.87
CA TRP A 116 -17.16 -8.22 3.40
C TRP A 116 -17.19 -9.68 3.00
N ALA A 117 -16.20 -10.12 2.21
CA ALA A 117 -16.05 -11.51 1.81
C ALA A 117 -15.85 -12.45 3.01
N ALA A 118 -15.11 -12.01 4.02
CA ALA A 118 -14.92 -12.77 5.26
C ALA A 118 -16.23 -12.96 6.06
N ALA A 119 -17.08 -11.93 6.07
CA ALA A 119 -18.33 -11.96 6.82
C ALA A 119 -19.45 -12.71 6.11
N THR A 120 -19.53 -12.61 4.77
CA THR A 120 -20.70 -13.08 4.00
C THR A 120 -20.39 -14.16 2.97
N GLY A 121 -19.13 -14.44 2.70
CA GLY A 121 -18.71 -15.33 1.62
C GLY A 121 -18.85 -14.73 0.22
N ASN A 122 -19.17 -13.44 0.11
CA ASN A 122 -19.47 -12.78 -1.15
C ASN A 122 -18.82 -11.38 -1.21
N ALA A 123 -18.72 -10.80 -2.40
CA ALA A 123 -18.21 -9.45 -2.63
C ALA A 123 -19.21 -8.66 -3.49
N PRO A 124 -20.30 -8.16 -2.90
CA PRO A 124 -21.34 -7.42 -3.61
C PRO A 124 -20.87 -6.03 -4.04
N ALA A 125 -21.69 -5.36 -4.87
CA ALA A 125 -21.38 -4.03 -5.40
C ALA A 125 -21.03 -3.01 -4.31
N ASP A 126 -21.69 -3.08 -3.15
CA ASP A 126 -21.45 -2.16 -2.02
C ASP A 126 -20.01 -2.26 -1.51
N ALA A 127 -19.44 -3.46 -1.44
CA ALA A 127 -18.04 -3.65 -1.06
C ALA A 127 -17.08 -3.02 -2.09
N TRP A 128 -17.42 -3.11 -3.38
CA TRP A 128 -16.63 -2.50 -4.45
C TRP A 128 -16.81 -0.97 -4.52
N ILE A 129 -17.95 -0.43 -4.08
CA ILE A 129 -18.12 1.02 -3.92
C ILE A 129 -17.16 1.53 -2.84
N LEU A 130 -17.04 0.84 -1.70
CA LEU A 130 -16.07 1.21 -0.65
C LEU A 130 -14.63 1.11 -1.16
N PHE A 131 -14.31 0.06 -1.91
CA PHE A 131 -13.03 -0.04 -2.62
C PHE A 131 -12.79 1.18 -3.50
N GLY A 132 -13.77 1.53 -4.34
CA GLY A 132 -13.69 2.67 -5.25
C GLY A 132 -13.45 4.00 -4.55
N LEU A 133 -14.13 4.24 -3.44
CA LEU A 133 -13.96 5.45 -2.61
C LEU A 133 -12.51 5.57 -2.09
N ILE A 134 -11.96 4.50 -1.51
CA ILE A 134 -10.58 4.48 -0.99
C ILE A 134 -9.58 4.58 -2.14
N PHE A 135 -9.82 3.86 -3.24
CA PHE A 135 -8.96 3.88 -4.42
C PHE A 135 -8.86 5.27 -5.04
N LEU A 136 -9.99 5.97 -5.20
CA LEU A 136 -10.02 7.33 -5.78
C LEU A 136 -9.43 8.37 -4.82
N TRP A 137 -9.55 8.18 -3.50
CA TRP A 137 -8.97 9.07 -2.50
C TRP A 137 -7.44 8.92 -2.39
N THR A 138 -6.90 7.72 -2.65
CA THR A 138 -5.47 7.42 -2.45
C THR A 138 -4.52 8.29 -3.28
N PRO A 139 -4.70 8.49 -4.61
CA PRO A 139 -3.79 9.30 -5.40
C PRO A 139 -3.67 10.76 -4.92
N PRO A 140 -4.74 11.54 -4.75
CA PRO A 140 -4.62 12.92 -4.30
C PRO A 140 -3.99 13.03 -2.91
N HIS A 141 -4.31 12.11 -1.99
CA HIS A 141 -3.71 12.06 -0.66
C HIS A 141 -2.20 11.84 -0.72
N PHE A 142 -1.74 10.83 -1.47
CA PHE A 142 -0.31 10.55 -1.59
C PHE A 142 0.45 11.63 -2.38
N TRP A 143 -0.17 12.22 -3.39
CA TRP A 143 0.47 13.34 -4.10
C TRP A 143 0.67 14.55 -3.20
N ALA A 144 -0.33 14.85 -2.35
CA ALA A 144 -0.19 15.89 -1.35
C ALA A 144 1.01 15.64 -0.42
N LEU A 145 1.11 14.42 0.15
CA LEU A 145 2.25 14.05 1.00
C LEU A 145 3.59 14.08 0.26
N SER A 146 3.61 13.68 -1.02
CA SER A 146 4.85 13.63 -1.81
C SER A 146 5.43 15.00 -2.14
N LEU A 147 4.66 16.09 -2.04
CA LEU A 147 5.17 17.44 -2.22
C LEU A 147 6.23 17.80 -1.18
N TRP A 148 6.04 17.40 0.05
CA TRP A 148 7.00 17.64 1.14
C TRP A 148 8.27 16.80 1.00
N THR A 149 8.18 15.65 0.37
CA THR A 149 9.26 14.67 0.23
C THR A 149 9.81 14.59 -1.20
N GLN A 150 9.44 15.52 -2.07
CA GLN A 150 9.78 15.53 -3.49
C GLN A 150 11.28 15.36 -3.76
N LYS A 151 12.13 16.08 -3.01
CA LYS A 151 13.59 16.02 -3.13
C LYS A 151 14.14 14.63 -2.76
N GLU A 152 13.53 13.96 -1.79
CA GLU A 152 13.95 12.63 -1.35
C GLU A 152 13.58 11.58 -2.40
N TYR A 153 12.36 11.63 -2.96
CA TYR A 153 11.95 10.77 -4.05
C TYR A 153 12.81 10.94 -5.30
N ALA A 154 13.17 12.19 -5.62
CA ALA A 154 14.07 12.49 -6.75
C ALA A 154 15.48 11.89 -6.52
N ARG A 155 16.04 12.00 -5.30
CA ARG A 155 17.35 11.40 -4.95
C ARG A 155 17.30 9.87 -5.01
N ALA A 156 16.19 9.29 -4.61
CA ALA A 156 15.99 7.84 -4.62
C ALA A 156 15.64 7.28 -6.00
N GLY A 157 15.51 8.13 -7.03
CA GLY A 157 15.17 7.73 -8.39
C GLY A 157 13.77 7.18 -8.56
N VAL A 158 12.85 7.46 -7.61
CA VAL A 158 11.47 6.98 -7.67
C VAL A 158 10.63 7.96 -8.49
N PRO A 159 10.06 7.55 -9.63
CA PRO A 159 9.26 8.41 -10.49
C PRO A 159 7.87 8.63 -9.86
N MET A 160 7.72 9.72 -9.12
CA MET A 160 6.40 10.15 -8.61
C MET A 160 5.86 11.26 -9.52
N LEU A 161 4.54 11.31 -9.74
CA LEU A 161 3.92 12.34 -10.59
C LEU A 161 4.35 13.77 -10.19
N PRO A 162 4.35 14.15 -8.90
CA PRO A 162 4.85 15.47 -8.49
C PRO A 162 6.34 15.67 -8.69
N VAL A 163 7.12 14.60 -8.85
CA VAL A 163 8.56 14.66 -9.14
C VAL A 163 8.82 14.79 -10.63
N THR A 164 8.07 14.06 -11.46
CA THR A 164 8.29 13.97 -12.92
C THR A 164 7.60 15.09 -13.71
N LYS A 165 6.51 15.63 -13.17
CA LYS A 165 5.78 16.75 -13.77
C LYS A 165 5.63 17.83 -12.71
N PHE A 166 6.13 19.03 -13.00
CA PHE A 166 5.87 20.22 -12.19
C PHE A 166 4.38 20.58 -12.29
N PHE A 167 3.56 19.90 -11.50
CA PHE A 167 2.10 20.15 -11.45
C PHE A 167 1.77 21.58 -11.02
N PHE A 168 2.69 22.28 -10.34
CA PHE A 168 2.44 23.57 -9.69
C PHE A 168 2.78 24.80 -10.52
N ASN A 169 3.25 24.64 -11.75
CA ASN A 169 3.37 25.77 -12.68
C ASN A 169 2.09 26.00 -13.52
N ASP A 170 1.06 25.16 -13.32
CA ASP A 170 -0.24 25.34 -13.96
C ASP A 170 -1.27 25.82 -12.90
N PRO A 171 -1.85 27.03 -13.06
CA PRO A 171 -2.87 27.60 -12.16
C PRO A 171 -4.05 26.66 -11.94
N ALA A 172 -4.52 25.93 -12.96
CA ALA A 172 -5.63 25.01 -12.86
C ALA A 172 -5.34 23.83 -11.92
N THR A 173 -4.10 23.36 -11.87
CA THR A 173 -3.70 22.27 -10.98
C THR A 173 -3.61 22.73 -9.52
N THR A 174 -3.19 24.00 -9.31
CA THR A 174 -3.17 24.62 -7.98
C THR A 174 -4.61 24.80 -7.45
N GLU A 175 -5.58 25.16 -8.29
CA GLU A 175 -6.98 25.27 -7.90
C GLU A 175 -7.58 23.92 -7.51
N ILE A 176 -7.36 22.87 -8.31
CA ILE A 176 -7.83 21.51 -7.99
C ILE A 176 -7.22 21.02 -6.68
N TYR A 177 -5.94 21.28 -6.44
CA TYR A 177 -5.26 20.94 -5.19
C TYR A 177 -5.91 21.67 -3.99
N THR A 178 -6.14 22.97 -4.12
CA THR A 178 -6.76 23.78 -3.06
C THR A 178 -8.19 23.33 -2.77
N LEU A 179 -8.96 22.96 -3.79
CA LEU A 179 -10.34 22.48 -3.64
C LEU A 179 -10.44 21.08 -3.02
N VAL A 180 -9.47 20.20 -3.33
CA VAL A 180 -9.53 18.77 -2.93
C VAL A 180 -8.77 18.49 -1.64
N VAL A 181 -7.71 19.24 -1.33
CA VAL A 181 -6.79 18.92 -0.21
C VAL A 181 -6.91 19.92 0.95
N ALA A 182 -7.11 21.18 0.67
CA ALA A 182 -7.24 22.22 1.71
C ALA A 182 -8.40 22.00 2.71
N PRO A 183 -9.58 21.47 2.29
CA PRO A 183 -10.67 21.19 3.22
C PRO A 183 -10.36 20.16 4.30
N PHE A 184 -9.30 19.36 4.12
CA PHE A 184 -8.91 18.32 5.07
C PHE A 184 -7.81 18.74 6.06
N GLY A 185 -7.45 20.04 6.11
CA GLY A 185 -6.49 20.57 7.08
C GLY A 185 -5.06 19.99 6.95
N LEU A 186 -4.68 19.56 5.75
CA LEU A 186 -3.36 18.99 5.44
C LEU A 186 -2.40 20.03 4.84
N VAL A 187 -2.64 21.33 5.08
CA VAL A 187 -1.77 22.46 4.72
C VAL A 187 -1.29 23.14 5.99
#